data_d34e6ffd89e76f9670daf0fef954af3c
#
_entry.id   d34e6ffd89e76f9670daf0fef954af3c
#
_cell.length_a   1.000
_cell.length_b   1.000
_cell.length_c   1.000
_cell.angle_alpha   90.00
_cell.angle_beta   90.00
_cell.angle_gamma   90.00
#
_symmetry.space_group_name_H-M   'P 1'
#
loop_
_entity.id
_entity.type
_entity.pdbx_description
1 polymer ?
#
loop_
_entity_poly.entity_id
_entity_poly.type
_entity_poly.pdbx_seq_one_letter_code
_entity_poly.pdbx_strand_id
1 'polypeptide(L)'
;HNVYGSDMGNEHVIPEFINRFKHLKTNYFRIQGSGNETRSFIYIDDFVSAFNLLLKKGKHLGIYNIGTSERISIKNLAKMMSDLLNKKIIFKRLPIKKGGTKSRLPNISKIKKIGFKQKISLKEGLKLLLKKV
;
A
#
# COMPACT_ATOMS: atom_id res chain seq x y z
N HIS A 1 6.71 4.49 5.18
CA HIS A 1 5.88 3.28 5.30
C HIS A 1 5.40 2.83 3.93
N ASN A 2 5.49 1.56 3.60
CA ASN A 2 4.97 0.90 2.39
C ASN A 2 4.75 1.84 1.19
N VAL A 3 5.85 2.38 0.68
CA VAL A 3 5.84 3.23 -0.53
C VAL A 3 5.51 2.33 -1.72
N TYR A 4 4.65 2.80 -2.62
CA TYR A 4 4.30 2.07 -3.83
C TYR A 4 4.24 3.00 -5.06
N GLY A 5 4.53 2.46 -6.24
CA GLY A 5 4.62 3.19 -7.51
C GLY A 5 4.91 2.24 -8.69
N SER A 6 5.31 2.78 -9.85
CA SER A 6 5.52 1.99 -11.07
C SER A 6 6.73 1.04 -11.02
N ASP A 7 7.82 1.46 -10.36
CA ASP A 7 9.09 0.74 -10.35
C ASP A 7 9.35 0.08 -9.00
N MET A 8 8.43 -0.79 -8.60
CA MET A 8 8.54 -1.56 -7.36
C MET A 8 9.12 -2.95 -7.62
N GLY A 9 9.99 -3.40 -6.71
CA GLY A 9 10.40 -4.81 -6.65
C GLY A 9 9.20 -5.72 -6.36
N ASN A 10 9.29 -6.99 -6.80
CA ASN A 10 8.18 -7.96 -6.72
C ASN A 10 7.91 -8.52 -5.32
N GLU A 11 8.66 -8.11 -4.30
CA GLU A 11 8.59 -8.69 -2.94
C GLU A 11 7.54 -8.04 -2.02
N HIS A 12 6.85 -7.01 -2.50
CA HIS A 12 5.82 -6.29 -1.73
C HIS A 12 4.41 -6.69 -2.18
N VAL A 13 3.44 -6.54 -1.27
CA VAL A 13 2.07 -7.03 -1.47
C VAL A 13 1.37 -6.44 -2.70
N ILE A 14 1.55 -5.15 -3.00
CA ILE A 14 0.91 -4.51 -4.17
C ILE A 14 1.46 -5.09 -5.48
N PRO A 15 2.78 -5.09 -5.76
CA PRO A 15 3.30 -5.67 -6.99
C PRO A 15 3.06 -7.19 -7.07
N GLU A 16 3.12 -7.90 -5.93
CA GLU A 16 2.77 -9.32 -5.89
C GLU A 16 1.32 -9.55 -6.31
N PHE A 17 0.37 -8.73 -5.83
CA PHE A 17 -1.04 -8.83 -6.22
C PHE A 17 -1.25 -8.45 -7.68
N ILE A 18 -0.58 -7.41 -8.19
CA ILE A 18 -0.60 -7.06 -9.62
C ILE A 18 -0.18 -8.26 -10.46
N ASN A 19 0.95 -8.88 -10.13
CA ASN A 19 1.44 -10.06 -10.86
C ASN A 19 0.45 -11.24 -10.79
N ARG A 20 -0.14 -11.49 -9.61
CA ARG A 20 -1.17 -12.54 -9.46
C ARG A 20 -2.41 -12.24 -10.28
N PHE A 21 -2.88 -10.99 -10.34
CA PHE A 21 -4.03 -10.60 -11.17
C PHE A 21 -3.74 -10.73 -12.66
N LYS A 22 -2.52 -10.43 -13.11
CA LYS A 22 -2.09 -10.65 -14.51
C LYS A 22 -2.21 -12.11 -14.93
N HIS A 23 -1.79 -13.03 -14.05
CA HIS A 23 -1.73 -14.46 -14.34
C HIS A 23 -2.91 -15.26 -13.76
N LEU A 24 -3.99 -14.58 -13.35
CA LEU A 24 -5.14 -15.21 -12.72
C LEU A 24 -5.95 -16.01 -13.75
N LYS A 25 -5.82 -17.34 -13.74
CA LYS A 25 -6.54 -18.28 -14.60
C LYS A 25 -7.88 -18.77 -14.01
N THR A 26 -8.11 -18.55 -12.72
CA THR A 26 -9.31 -18.98 -11.98
C THR A 26 -9.82 -17.85 -11.12
N ASN A 27 -11.04 -17.98 -10.59
CA ASN A 27 -11.57 -16.96 -9.66
C ASN A 27 -10.96 -17.06 -8.25
N TYR A 28 -10.09 -18.02 -7.97
CA TYR A 28 -9.50 -18.18 -6.64
C TYR A 28 -8.29 -17.30 -6.43
N PHE A 29 -8.41 -16.34 -5.50
CA PHE A 29 -7.31 -15.47 -5.10
C PHE A 29 -6.77 -15.93 -3.73
N ARG A 30 -5.52 -16.37 -3.71
CA ARG A 30 -4.88 -16.90 -2.50
C ARG A 30 -4.39 -15.75 -1.63
N ILE A 31 -4.70 -15.78 -0.32
CA ILE A 31 -4.23 -14.81 0.68
C ILE A 31 -3.58 -15.58 1.83
N GLN A 32 -2.39 -15.15 2.25
CA GLN A 32 -1.73 -15.66 3.44
C GLN A 32 -2.47 -15.20 4.70
N GLY A 33 -2.68 -16.11 5.64
CA GLY A 33 -3.37 -15.83 6.87
C GLY A 33 -4.86 -15.55 6.71
N SER A 34 -5.39 -14.69 7.57
CA SER A 34 -6.80 -14.28 7.56
C SER A 34 -7.10 -13.23 6.49
N GLY A 35 -6.08 -12.48 6.05
CA GLY A 35 -6.21 -11.29 5.25
C GLY A 35 -6.68 -10.06 6.04
N ASN A 36 -6.81 -10.17 7.38
CA ASN A 36 -7.21 -9.08 8.26
C ASN A 36 -6.02 -8.22 8.71
N GLU A 37 -4.79 -8.66 8.40
CA GLU A 37 -3.57 -7.90 8.63
C GLU A 37 -3.68 -6.56 7.93
N THR A 38 -3.39 -5.47 8.67
CA THR A 38 -3.59 -4.11 8.14
C THR A 38 -2.28 -3.41 7.86
N ARG A 39 -2.29 -2.61 6.80
CA ARG A 39 -1.17 -1.78 6.36
C ARG A 39 -1.68 -0.40 5.97
N SER A 40 -0.75 0.57 5.93
CA SER A 40 -0.95 1.83 5.22
C SER A 40 0.01 1.89 4.05
N PHE A 41 -0.40 2.56 2.98
CA PHE A 41 0.38 2.68 1.75
C PHE A 41 0.47 4.15 1.36
N ILE A 42 1.63 4.60 0.89
CA ILE A 42 1.83 5.94 0.36
C ILE A 42 2.32 5.86 -1.09
N TYR A 43 1.66 6.60 -1.98
CA TYR A 43 2.09 6.67 -3.37
C TYR A 43 3.43 7.40 -3.50
N ILE A 44 4.27 6.98 -4.44
CA ILE A 44 5.65 7.47 -4.59
C ILE A 44 5.73 8.99 -4.71
N ASP A 45 4.82 9.64 -5.45
CA ASP A 45 4.83 11.10 -5.63
C ASP A 45 4.55 11.83 -4.31
N ASP A 46 3.65 11.31 -3.47
CA ASP A 46 3.40 11.85 -2.14
C ASP A 46 4.59 11.62 -1.22
N PHE A 47 5.27 10.46 -1.33
CA PHE A 47 6.49 10.21 -0.58
C PHE A 47 7.60 11.20 -0.95
N VAL A 48 7.84 11.42 -2.25
CA VAL A 48 8.84 12.38 -2.74
C VAL A 48 8.50 13.81 -2.30
N SER A 49 7.20 14.18 -2.38
CA SER A 49 6.72 15.47 -1.89
C SER A 49 6.98 15.66 -0.39
N ALA A 50 6.69 14.62 0.41
CA ALA A 50 6.96 14.62 1.85
C ALA A 50 8.47 14.72 2.16
N PHE A 51 9.30 13.99 1.41
CA PHE A 51 10.76 14.04 1.57
C PHE A 51 11.32 15.43 1.24
N ASN A 52 10.91 16.04 0.13
CA ASN A 52 11.31 17.41 -0.21
C ASN A 52 10.86 18.44 0.83
N LEU A 53 9.70 18.22 1.44
CA LEU A 53 9.23 19.09 2.54
C LEU A 53 10.13 18.93 3.78
N LEU A 54 10.58 17.72 4.10
CA LEU A 54 11.50 17.47 5.21
C LEU A 54 12.86 18.14 4.99
N LEU A 55 13.40 18.10 3.77
CA LEU A 55 14.65 18.81 3.45
C LEU A 55 14.55 20.31 3.70
N LYS A 56 13.37 20.91 3.47
CA LYS A 56 13.14 22.34 3.63
C LYS A 56 12.74 22.77 5.05
N LYS A 57 11.98 21.96 5.76
CA LYS A 57 11.31 22.33 7.01
C LYS A 57 11.54 21.35 8.16
N GLY A 58 12.26 20.26 7.93
CA GLY A 58 12.60 19.31 8.97
C GLY A 58 13.53 19.93 10.03
N LYS A 59 13.32 19.59 11.29
CA LYS A 59 14.23 19.98 12.36
C LYS A 59 15.51 19.16 12.28
N HIS A 60 16.66 19.79 12.55
CA HIS A 60 17.94 19.09 12.67
C HIS A 60 17.82 17.91 13.67
N LEU A 61 18.33 16.75 13.28
CA LEU A 61 18.23 15.49 14.03
C LEU A 61 16.79 15.05 14.34
N GLY A 62 15.77 15.61 13.67
CA GLY A 62 14.37 15.25 13.86
C GLY A 62 14.04 13.92 13.20
N ILE A 63 13.30 13.04 13.91
CA ILE A 63 12.79 11.78 13.37
C ILE A 63 11.34 11.98 12.92
N TYR A 64 11.07 11.63 11.67
CA TYR A 64 9.75 11.75 11.03
C TYR A 64 9.35 10.44 10.37
N ASN A 65 8.09 10.04 10.54
CA ASN A 65 7.49 8.98 9.73
C ASN A 65 6.86 9.58 8.48
N ILE A 66 7.20 9.07 7.32
CA ILE A 66 6.51 9.35 6.05
C ILE A 66 5.57 8.20 5.74
N GLY A 67 4.29 8.51 5.52
CA GLY A 67 3.25 7.53 5.25
C GLY A 67 1.88 8.18 5.20
N THR A 68 0.83 7.38 5.29
CA THR A 68 -0.56 7.85 5.33
C THR A 68 -1.27 7.37 6.59
N SER A 69 -2.37 8.01 6.95
CA SER A 69 -3.27 7.56 8.02
C SER A 69 -4.32 6.56 7.52
N GLU A 70 -4.37 6.31 6.21
CA GLU A 70 -5.30 5.37 5.61
C GLU A 70 -4.87 3.93 5.92
N ARG A 71 -5.74 3.20 6.62
CA ARG A 71 -5.52 1.79 7.00
C ARG A 71 -6.38 0.90 6.13
N ILE A 72 -5.78 -0.13 5.55
CA ILE A 72 -6.50 -1.13 4.77
C ILE A 72 -6.05 -2.55 5.16
N SER A 73 -7.00 -3.50 5.20
CA SER A 73 -6.67 -4.92 5.35
C SER A 73 -6.17 -5.49 4.02
N ILE A 74 -5.32 -6.53 4.09
CA ILE A 74 -4.80 -7.20 2.89
C ILE A 74 -5.94 -7.76 2.03
N LYS A 75 -7.01 -8.28 2.66
CA LYS A 75 -8.22 -8.74 1.97
C LYS A 75 -8.94 -7.60 1.23
N ASN A 76 -9.11 -6.44 1.90
CA ASN A 76 -9.77 -5.28 1.28
C ASN A 76 -8.90 -4.66 0.17
N LEU A 77 -7.57 -4.69 0.31
CA LEU A 77 -6.66 -4.30 -0.76
C LEU A 77 -6.87 -5.16 -2.00
N ALA A 78 -6.88 -6.50 -1.84
CA ALA A 78 -7.13 -7.42 -2.95
C ALA A 78 -8.51 -7.22 -3.57
N LYS A 79 -9.56 -6.98 -2.75
CA LYS A 79 -10.90 -6.67 -3.23
C LYS A 79 -10.92 -5.36 -4.03
N MET A 80 -10.31 -4.30 -3.53
CA MET A 80 -10.22 -3.00 -4.23
C MET A 80 -9.54 -3.16 -5.60
N MET A 81 -8.44 -3.93 -5.69
CA MET A 81 -7.76 -4.21 -6.95
C MET A 81 -8.62 -5.06 -7.89
N SER A 82 -9.33 -6.07 -7.37
CA SER A 82 -10.28 -6.90 -8.10
C SER A 82 -11.39 -6.07 -8.74
N ASP A 83 -11.98 -5.15 -7.96
CA ASP A 83 -13.04 -4.25 -8.42
C ASP A 83 -12.51 -3.29 -9.52
N LEU A 84 -11.29 -2.75 -9.35
CA LEU A 84 -10.65 -1.88 -10.35
C LEU A 84 -10.32 -2.60 -11.66
N LEU A 85 -10.09 -3.91 -11.62
CA LEU A 85 -9.80 -4.75 -12.79
C LEU A 85 -11.06 -5.43 -13.37
N ASN A 86 -12.25 -5.17 -12.79
CA ASN A 86 -13.50 -5.85 -13.13
C ASN A 86 -13.38 -7.40 -13.06
N LYS A 87 -12.56 -7.92 -12.15
CA LYS A 87 -12.36 -9.37 -11.94
C LYS A 87 -13.09 -9.81 -10.68
N LYS A 88 -13.97 -10.80 -10.76
CA LYS A 88 -14.60 -11.43 -9.59
C LYS A 88 -13.63 -12.42 -8.98
N ILE A 89 -13.36 -12.31 -7.65
CA ILE A 89 -12.47 -13.22 -6.93
C ILE A 89 -13.14 -13.87 -5.73
N ILE A 90 -12.72 -15.10 -5.45
CA ILE A 90 -13.06 -15.88 -4.27
C ILE A 90 -11.77 -16.07 -3.48
N PHE A 91 -11.77 -15.67 -2.21
CA PHE A 91 -10.57 -15.76 -1.38
C PHE A 91 -10.30 -17.20 -0.92
N LYS A 92 -9.08 -17.69 -1.20
CA LYS A 92 -8.57 -18.95 -0.65
C LYS A 92 -7.47 -18.64 0.37
N ARG A 93 -7.67 -19.05 1.63
CA ARG A 93 -6.70 -18.81 2.70
C ARG A 93 -5.53 -19.78 2.59
N LEU A 94 -4.32 -19.26 2.82
CA LEU A 94 -3.10 -20.04 2.99
C LEU A 94 -2.62 -19.92 4.43
N PRO A 95 -1.80 -20.86 4.93
CA PRO A 95 -1.17 -20.76 6.26
C PRO A 95 -0.44 -19.43 6.45
N ILE A 96 -0.45 -18.92 7.69
CA ILE A 96 0.30 -17.71 8.06
C ILE A 96 1.80 -18.04 8.07
N LYS A 97 2.61 -17.19 7.44
CA LYS A 97 4.06 -17.23 7.66
C LYS A 97 4.37 -16.74 9.08
N LYS A 98 5.23 -17.49 9.81
CA LYS A 98 5.71 -17.07 11.14
C LYS A 98 6.33 -15.67 11.06
N GLY A 99 6.06 -14.81 12.07
CA GLY A 99 6.62 -13.46 12.17
C GLY A 99 5.83 -12.35 11.47
N GLY A 100 4.63 -12.63 10.92
CA GLY A 100 3.78 -11.62 10.30
C GLY A 100 3.23 -10.61 11.31
N THR A 101 3.46 -9.30 11.07
CA THR A 101 2.90 -8.23 11.91
C THR A 101 1.41 -8.03 11.61
N LYS A 102 0.56 -8.05 12.64
CA LYS A 102 -0.90 -7.87 12.49
C LYS A 102 -1.29 -6.50 11.95
N SER A 103 -0.63 -5.43 12.41
CA SER A 103 -0.95 -4.06 11.99
C SER A 103 0.32 -3.21 11.91
N ARG A 104 0.43 -2.40 10.86
CA ARG A 104 1.47 -1.36 10.71
C ARG A 104 0.81 -0.08 10.23
N LEU A 105 0.75 0.91 11.13
CA LEU A 105 0.26 2.25 10.83
C LEU A 105 1.22 3.27 11.44
N PRO A 106 1.83 4.16 10.64
CA PRO A 106 2.74 5.18 11.18
C PRO A 106 1.96 6.29 11.86
N ASN A 107 2.54 6.85 12.92
CA ASN A 107 2.12 8.15 13.40
C ASN A 107 2.80 9.23 12.53
N ILE A 108 2.00 9.91 11.72
CA ILE A 108 2.46 10.95 10.78
C ILE A 108 2.18 12.37 11.27
N SER A 109 1.85 12.56 12.56
CA SER A 109 1.51 13.87 13.13
C SER A 109 2.63 14.90 12.95
N LYS A 110 3.90 14.51 13.12
CA LYS A 110 5.05 15.39 12.97
C LYS A 110 5.18 15.95 11.55
N ILE A 111 5.04 15.11 10.53
CA ILE A 111 5.17 15.56 9.14
C ILE A 111 3.95 16.39 8.70
N LYS A 112 2.76 16.07 9.20
CA LYS A 112 1.56 16.91 8.99
C LYS A 112 1.72 18.31 9.58
N LYS A 113 2.33 18.44 10.79
CA LYS A 113 2.57 19.74 11.42
C LYS A 113 3.48 20.67 10.60
N ILE A 114 4.39 20.13 9.79
CA ILE A 114 5.24 20.95 8.91
C ILE A 114 4.63 21.19 7.53
N GLY A 115 3.39 20.71 7.29
CA GLY A 115 2.59 21.03 6.11
C GLY A 115 2.38 19.90 5.12
N PHE A 116 2.76 18.65 5.43
CA PHE A 116 2.48 17.54 4.54
C PHE A 116 0.98 17.26 4.42
N LYS A 117 0.51 17.14 3.17
CA LYS A 117 -0.84 16.72 2.81
C LYS A 117 -0.75 15.62 1.76
N GLN A 118 -1.38 14.49 2.03
CA GLN A 118 -1.56 13.44 1.03
C GLN A 118 -2.42 13.95 -0.13
N LYS A 119 -1.99 13.74 -1.36
CA LYS A 119 -2.70 14.16 -2.59
C LYS A 119 -3.32 12.97 -3.32
N ILE A 120 -2.70 11.79 -3.23
CA ILE A 120 -3.10 10.60 -3.97
C ILE A 120 -3.61 9.57 -2.97
N SER A 121 -4.91 9.26 -3.04
CA SER A 121 -5.51 8.18 -2.25
C SER A 121 -5.01 6.82 -2.73
N LEU A 122 -5.13 5.79 -1.87
CA LEU A 122 -4.77 4.43 -2.27
C LEU A 122 -5.51 3.98 -3.53
N LYS A 123 -6.79 4.28 -3.63
CA LYS A 123 -7.61 3.91 -4.82
C LYS A 123 -7.12 4.58 -6.09
N GLU A 124 -6.76 5.85 -6.04
CA GLU A 124 -6.23 6.60 -7.20
C GLU A 124 -4.86 6.07 -7.61
N GLY A 125 -3.94 5.86 -6.66
CA GLY A 125 -2.63 5.29 -6.95
C GLY A 125 -2.71 3.89 -7.55
N LEU A 126 -3.62 3.04 -7.05
CA LEU A 126 -3.87 1.72 -7.65
C LEU A 126 -4.43 1.84 -9.07
N LYS A 127 -5.34 2.78 -9.34
CA LYS A 127 -5.84 3.02 -10.71
C LYS A 127 -4.71 3.38 -11.68
N LEU A 128 -3.74 4.22 -11.24
CA LEU A 128 -2.59 4.60 -12.06
C LEU A 128 -1.73 3.39 -12.42
N LEU A 129 -1.49 2.48 -11.46
CA LEU A 129 -0.70 1.27 -11.67
C LEU A 129 -1.42 0.23 -12.53
N LEU A 130 -2.72 0.04 -12.30
CA LEU A 130 -3.49 -1.02 -12.95
C LEU A 130 -3.88 -0.70 -14.40
N LYS A 131 -3.75 0.56 -14.85
CA LYS A 131 -3.92 0.93 -16.27
C LYS A 131 -2.93 0.23 -17.21
N LYS A 132 -1.81 -0.29 -16.67
CA LYS A 132 -0.77 -0.99 -17.43
C LYS A 132 -0.87 -2.51 -17.30
N VAL A 133 -1.94 -3.02 -16.70
CA VAL A 133 -2.20 -4.45 -16.44
C VAL A 133 -3.28 -4.97 -17.38
#